data_8d0b4fffa503fb06eb77d96c29a02f50
#
_entry.id   8d0b4fffa503fb06eb77d96c29a02f50
#
_cell.length_a   1.000
_cell.length_b   1.000
_cell.length_c   1.000
_cell.angle_alpha   90.00
_cell.angle_beta   90.00
_cell.angle_gamma   90.00
#
_symmetry.space_group_name_H-M   'P 1'
#
loop_
_entity.id
_entity.type
_entity.pdbx_description
1 polymer ?
#
loop_
_entity_poly.entity_id
_entity_poly.type
_entity_poly.pdbx_seq_one_letter_code
_entity_poly.pdbx_strand_id
1 'polypeptide(L)' 'KINSADKFTLLRVPGLGTIYVNRILKFRKTGRITSLDNLKIKGKLLEKVKKYAIIN' A
#
# COMPACT_ATOMS: atom_id res chain seq x y z
N LYS A 1 4.57 -2.82 6.46
CA LYS A 1 5.64 -2.95 5.46
C LYS A 1 5.07 -3.32 4.08
N ILE A 2 5.07 -2.37 3.21
CA ILE A 2 4.38 -2.47 1.91
C ILE A 2 4.94 -3.58 1.02
N ASN A 3 6.26 -3.75 1.00
CA ASN A 3 6.88 -4.72 0.10
C ASN A 3 6.88 -6.16 0.63
N SER A 4 6.55 -6.38 1.89
CA SER A 4 6.65 -7.72 2.49
C SER A 4 5.38 -8.21 3.17
N ALA A 5 4.42 -7.33 3.46
CA ALA A 5 3.17 -7.73 4.13
C ALA A 5 2.31 -8.60 3.22
N ASP A 6 1.60 -9.56 3.81
CA ASP A 6 0.65 -10.35 3.02
C ASP A 6 -0.66 -9.58 2.81
N LYS A 7 -1.53 -10.17 1.98
CA LYS A 7 -2.80 -9.54 1.61
C LYS A 7 -3.65 -9.19 2.83
N PHE A 8 -3.76 -10.09 3.79
CA PHE A 8 -4.60 -9.90 4.96
C PHE A 8 -4.06 -8.80 5.86
N THR A 9 -2.75 -8.73 6.02
CA THR A 9 -2.10 -7.68 6.79
C THR A 9 -2.33 -6.32 6.15
N LEU A 10 -2.22 -6.23 4.82
CA LEU A 10 -2.47 -5.00 4.09
C LEU A 10 -3.91 -4.53 4.22
N LEU A 11 -4.86 -5.46 4.22
CA LEU A 11 -6.28 -5.13 4.37
C LEU A 11 -6.62 -4.54 5.75
N ARG A 12 -5.76 -4.76 6.74
CA ARG A 12 -5.95 -4.19 8.07
C ARG A 12 -5.58 -2.72 8.16
N VAL A 13 -4.85 -2.21 7.19
CA VAL A 13 -4.46 -0.80 7.19
C VAL A 13 -5.69 0.06 6.93
N PRO A 14 -6.04 0.99 7.84
CA PRO A 14 -7.20 1.87 7.63
C PRO A 14 -7.02 2.68 6.36
N GLY A 15 -8.04 2.68 5.53
CA GLY A 15 -8.03 3.39 4.25
C GLY A 15 -7.57 2.55 3.06
N LEU A 16 -6.92 1.40 3.29
CA LEU A 16 -6.55 0.51 2.20
C LEU A 16 -7.71 -0.47 1.93
N GLY A 17 -8.43 -0.22 0.86
CA GLY A 17 -9.46 -1.14 0.40
C GLY A 17 -8.87 -2.22 -0.51
N THR A 18 -9.74 -3.14 -0.93
CA THR A 18 -9.34 -4.26 -1.78
C THR A 18 -8.65 -3.81 -3.07
N ILE A 19 -9.12 -2.72 -3.67
CA ILE A 19 -8.55 -2.20 -4.92
C ILE A 19 -7.08 -1.81 -4.72
N TYR A 20 -6.78 -1.07 -3.65
CA TYR A 20 -5.41 -0.65 -3.38
C TYR A 20 -4.52 -1.80 -2.96
N VAL A 21 -5.05 -2.73 -2.18
CA VAL A 21 -4.28 -3.92 -1.78
C VAL A 21 -3.90 -4.73 -3.01
N ASN A 22 -4.84 -4.96 -3.92
CA ASN A 22 -4.55 -5.69 -5.17
C ASN A 22 -3.52 -4.94 -6.02
N ARG A 23 -3.59 -3.61 -6.03
CA ARG A 23 -2.61 -2.78 -6.75
C ARG A 23 -1.21 -2.93 -6.16
N ILE A 24 -1.09 -2.93 -4.83
CA ILE A 24 0.17 -3.16 -4.14
C ILE A 24 0.76 -4.52 -4.52
N LEU A 25 -0.06 -5.56 -4.45
CA LEU A 25 0.38 -6.91 -4.75
C LEU A 25 0.86 -7.04 -6.20
N LYS A 26 0.16 -6.38 -7.11
CA LYS A 26 0.54 -6.38 -8.52
C LYS A 26 1.86 -5.65 -8.76
N PHE A 27 2.02 -4.48 -8.16
CA PHE A 27 3.25 -3.69 -8.31
C PHE A 27 4.47 -4.43 -7.78
N ARG A 28 4.33 -5.12 -6.64
CA ARG A 28 5.43 -5.86 -6.03
C ARG A 28 6.00 -6.94 -6.95
N LYS A 29 5.16 -7.50 -7.83
CA LYS A 29 5.57 -8.55 -8.76
C LYS A 29 6.51 -8.03 -9.85
N THR A 30 6.36 -6.76 -10.24
CA THR A 30 7.15 -6.16 -11.31
C THR A 30 8.34 -5.38 -10.79
N GLY A 31 8.35 -5.03 -9.51
CA GLY A 31 9.43 -4.27 -8.92
C GLY A 31 9.12 -3.86 -7.50
N ARG A 32 10.13 -3.33 -6.83
CA ARG A 32 9.97 -2.87 -5.46
C ARG A 32 9.18 -1.56 -5.41
N ILE A 33 8.25 -1.45 -4.49
CA ILE A 33 7.54 -0.20 -4.25
C ILE A 33 8.44 0.73 -3.46
N THR A 34 8.73 1.91 -4.01
CA THR A 34 9.61 2.90 -3.39
C THR A 34 8.87 4.12 -2.88
N SER A 35 7.63 4.32 -3.34
CA SER A 35 6.82 5.47 -2.95
C SER A 35 5.34 5.12 -3.05
N LEU A 36 4.53 5.73 -2.19
CA LEU A 36 3.07 5.58 -2.27
C LEU A 36 2.51 6.24 -3.53
N ASP A 37 3.23 7.17 -4.13
CA ASP A 37 2.83 7.78 -5.39
C ASP A 37 2.74 6.75 -6.52
N ASN A 38 3.55 5.71 -6.46
CA ASN A 38 3.51 4.62 -7.44
C ASN A 38 2.14 3.93 -7.45
N LEU A 39 1.42 4.01 -6.34
CA LEU A 39 0.11 3.39 -6.18
C LEU A 39 -1.02 4.37 -6.44
N LYS A 40 -0.70 5.62 -6.79
CA LYS A 40 -1.66 6.70 -7.03
C LYS A 40 -2.57 6.98 -5.82
N ILE A 41 -2.03 6.81 -4.63
CA ILE A 41 -2.71 7.16 -3.39
C ILE A 41 -2.46 8.64 -3.11
N LYS A 42 -3.52 9.41 -2.94
CA LYS A 42 -3.44 10.88 -2.79
C LYS A 42 -4.36 11.40 -1.70
N GLY A 43 -4.11 12.64 -1.27
CA GLY A 43 -5.00 13.36 -0.36
C GLY A 43 -5.11 12.75 1.02
N LYS A 44 -6.31 12.76 1.58
CA LYS A 44 -6.56 12.26 2.93
C LYS A 44 -6.22 10.77 3.07
N LEU A 45 -6.44 10.01 2.01
CA LEU A 45 -6.11 8.59 2.01
C LEU A 45 -4.61 8.39 2.18
N LEU A 46 -3.80 9.20 1.50
CA LEU A 46 -2.35 9.15 1.62
C LEU A 46 -1.91 9.40 3.06
N GLU A 47 -2.48 10.39 3.71
CA GLU A 47 -2.15 10.71 5.11
C GLU A 47 -2.53 9.57 6.04
N LYS A 48 -3.69 8.95 5.84
CA LYS A 48 -4.12 7.80 6.62
C LYS A 48 -3.18 6.63 6.46
N VAL A 49 -2.85 6.31 5.23
CA VAL A 49 -1.99 5.16 4.92
C VAL A 49 -0.58 5.37 5.49
N LYS A 50 -0.06 6.59 5.41
CA LYS A 50 1.27 6.91 5.95
C LYS A 50 1.41 6.63 7.44
N LYS A 51 0.32 6.74 8.19
CA LYS A 51 0.35 6.49 9.64
C LYS A 51 0.54 5.01 9.96
N TYR A 52 0.11 4.13 9.11
CA TYR A 52 0.05 2.69 9.39
C TYR A 52 0.94 1.85 8.49
N ALA A 53 1.32 2.37 7.34
CA ALA A 53 2.10 1.62 6.37
C ALA A 53 3.52 2.18 6.26
N ILE A 54 4.49 1.27 6.21
CA ILE A 54 5.90 1.61 6.06
C ILE A 54 6.40 1.04 4.75
N ILE A 55 7.08 1.87 3.98
CA ILE A 55 7.76 1.40 2.76
C ILE A 55 9.12 0.86 3.16
N ASN A 56 9.27 -0.43 3.00
CA ASN A 56 10.51 -1.12 3.37
C ASN A 56 11.43 -1.44 2.20
#